data_71f5a69a0dbad20213da0606ab5e6532
#
_entry.id   71f5a69a0dbad20213da0606ab5e6532
#
_cell.length_a   1.000
_cell.length_b   1.000
_cell.length_c   1.000
_cell.angle_alpha   90.00
_cell.angle_beta   90.00
_cell.angle_gamma   90.00
#
_symmetry.space_group_name_H-M   'P 1'
#
loop_
_entity.id
_entity.type
_entity.pdbx_description
1 polymer ?
#
loop_
_entity_poly.entity_id
_entity_poly.type
_entity_poly.pdbx_seq_one_letter_code
_entity_poly.pdbx_strand_id
1 'polypeptide(L)'
;IAENVAVEAGLPVAVFSMEMPGTQLATRFLSSVGRIDQHKIRTGKLTDEEWQRLTYALGKLHEAPIFIDETPGLNPTDLRARCRRLHRQCGRLGLIVIDYLQLMTSLKESDNRSAELSEISRSVKSLAKELHVPIIALSQLNRSLEQRPNKRPVASDLRESGAIEQDADIIMFIYRD
;
A
#
# COMPACT_ATOMS: atom_id res chain seq x y z
N ILE A 1 -2.57 -0.33 -8.94
CA ILE A 1 -2.65 -1.81 -8.80
C ILE A 1 -3.86 -2.17 -7.93
N ALA A 2 -3.95 -1.70 -6.67
CA ALA A 2 -5.06 -2.00 -5.76
C ALA A 2 -6.43 -1.76 -6.39
N GLU A 3 -6.60 -0.61 -7.02
CA GLU A 3 -7.80 -0.21 -7.75
C GLU A 3 -8.14 -1.22 -8.86
N ASN A 4 -7.17 -1.58 -9.71
CA ASN A 4 -7.41 -2.52 -10.81
C ASN A 4 -7.82 -3.91 -10.30
N VAL A 5 -7.23 -4.36 -9.19
CA VAL A 5 -7.61 -5.63 -8.56
C VAL A 5 -9.05 -5.57 -8.03
N ALA A 6 -9.44 -4.45 -7.40
CA ALA A 6 -10.78 -4.33 -6.84
C ALA A 6 -11.85 -4.02 -7.90
N VAL A 7 -11.58 -3.07 -8.80
CA VAL A 7 -12.57 -2.60 -9.79
C VAL A 7 -12.67 -3.51 -11.00
N GLU A 8 -11.52 -3.94 -11.55
CA GLU A 8 -11.49 -4.72 -12.79
C GLU A 8 -11.61 -6.23 -12.53
N ALA A 9 -10.88 -6.74 -11.53
CA ALA A 9 -10.93 -8.16 -11.20
C ALA A 9 -12.01 -8.52 -10.17
N GLY A 10 -12.66 -7.53 -9.53
CA GLY A 10 -13.70 -7.75 -8.52
C GLY A 10 -13.22 -8.47 -7.26
N LEU A 11 -11.91 -8.45 -7.01
CA LEU A 11 -11.33 -9.15 -5.86
C LEU A 11 -11.18 -8.22 -4.66
N PRO A 12 -11.47 -8.67 -3.44
CA PRO A 12 -11.32 -7.88 -2.23
C PRO A 12 -9.87 -7.46 -1.98
N VAL A 13 -9.65 -6.17 -1.73
CA VAL A 13 -8.34 -5.58 -1.47
C VAL A 13 -8.31 -4.94 -0.08
N ALA A 14 -7.33 -5.30 0.74
CA ALA A 14 -7.05 -4.64 2.01
C ALA A 14 -5.88 -3.65 1.85
N VAL A 15 -6.09 -2.39 2.24
CA VAL A 15 -5.09 -1.33 2.20
C VAL A 15 -4.85 -0.84 3.63
N PHE A 16 -3.65 -1.05 4.14
CA PHE A 16 -3.20 -0.53 5.43
C PHE A 16 -2.38 0.73 5.18
N SER A 17 -3.00 1.89 5.42
CA SER A 17 -2.41 3.20 5.19
C SER A 17 -2.09 3.87 6.52
N MET A 18 -0.86 3.76 6.96
CA MET A 18 -0.41 4.34 8.22
C MET A 18 0.01 5.81 8.11
N GLU A 19 0.23 6.31 6.90
CA GLU A 19 0.64 7.68 6.64
C GLU A 19 -0.53 8.56 6.18
N MET A 20 -1.38 8.03 5.31
CA MET A 20 -2.42 8.81 4.65
C MET A 20 -3.81 8.46 5.17
N PRO A 21 -4.65 9.48 5.49
CA PRO A 21 -6.04 9.23 5.81
C PRO A 21 -6.81 8.67 4.60
N GLY A 22 -7.81 7.82 4.87
CA GLY A 22 -8.60 7.14 3.84
C GLY A 22 -9.32 8.08 2.90
N THR A 23 -9.70 9.28 3.37
CA THR A 23 -10.28 10.33 2.52
C THR A 23 -9.34 10.79 1.41
N GLN A 24 -8.04 10.87 1.69
CA GLN A 24 -7.04 11.20 0.67
C GLN A 24 -6.84 10.04 -0.32
N LEU A 25 -6.84 8.80 0.17
CA LEU A 25 -6.79 7.61 -0.69
C LEU A 25 -8.03 7.52 -1.58
N ALA A 26 -9.22 7.75 -1.03
CA ALA A 26 -10.46 7.78 -1.79
C ALA A 26 -10.41 8.83 -2.92
N THR A 27 -9.89 10.02 -2.63
CA THR A 27 -9.69 11.07 -3.64
C THR A 27 -8.72 10.63 -4.74
N ARG A 28 -7.64 9.93 -4.38
CA ARG A 28 -6.70 9.37 -5.36
C ARG A 28 -7.34 8.29 -6.23
N PHE A 29 -8.13 7.40 -5.64
CA PHE A 29 -8.88 6.41 -6.39
C PHE A 29 -9.89 7.06 -7.35
N LEU A 30 -10.65 8.06 -6.89
CA LEU A 30 -11.56 8.82 -7.75
C LEU A 30 -10.84 9.50 -8.91
N SER A 31 -9.70 10.13 -8.64
CA SER A 31 -8.85 10.75 -9.66
C SER A 31 -8.38 9.73 -10.71
N SER A 32 -7.94 8.56 -10.26
CA SER A 32 -7.42 7.50 -11.11
C SER A 32 -8.52 6.88 -11.98
N VAL A 33 -9.61 6.41 -11.36
CA VAL A 33 -10.73 5.77 -12.07
C VAL A 33 -11.42 6.76 -13.04
N GLY A 34 -11.65 7.99 -12.57
CA GLY A 34 -12.29 9.05 -13.36
C GLY A 34 -11.37 9.70 -14.39
N ARG A 35 -10.05 9.43 -14.33
CA ARG A 35 -9.04 10.12 -15.14
C ARG A 35 -9.17 11.64 -15.04
N ILE A 36 -9.30 12.14 -13.82
CA ILE A 36 -9.50 13.54 -13.50
C ILE A 36 -8.31 14.01 -12.67
N ASP A 37 -7.81 15.21 -12.93
CA ASP A 37 -6.76 15.83 -12.12
C ASP A 37 -7.20 15.94 -10.65
N GLN A 38 -6.38 15.44 -9.73
CA GLN A 38 -6.68 15.44 -8.30
C GLN A 38 -6.87 16.87 -7.76
N HIS A 39 -6.14 17.85 -8.28
CA HIS A 39 -6.30 19.25 -7.89
C HIS A 39 -7.69 19.77 -8.24
N LYS A 40 -8.23 19.42 -9.41
CA LYS A 40 -9.57 19.80 -9.83
C LYS A 40 -10.65 19.18 -8.94
N ILE A 41 -10.50 17.90 -8.55
CA ILE A 41 -11.43 17.25 -7.61
C ILE A 41 -11.42 18.01 -6.27
N ARG A 42 -10.23 18.33 -5.76
CA ARG A 42 -10.08 19.01 -4.46
C ARG A 42 -10.62 20.43 -4.45
N THR A 43 -10.52 21.15 -5.57
CA THR A 43 -10.99 22.54 -5.70
C THR A 43 -12.43 22.66 -6.20
N GLY A 44 -13.04 21.55 -6.64
CA GLY A 44 -14.39 21.52 -7.22
C GLY A 44 -14.49 22.17 -8.61
N LYS A 45 -13.35 22.51 -9.25
CA LYS A 45 -13.30 23.14 -10.56
C LYS A 45 -13.30 22.11 -11.68
N LEU A 46 -14.45 21.49 -11.87
CA LEU A 46 -14.65 20.43 -12.86
C LEU A 46 -15.53 20.93 -14.01
N THR A 47 -15.24 20.49 -15.24
CA THR A 47 -16.14 20.65 -16.39
C THR A 47 -17.31 19.69 -16.28
N ASP A 48 -18.37 19.91 -17.07
CA ASP A 48 -19.54 19.01 -17.08
C ASP A 48 -19.16 17.59 -17.47
N GLU A 49 -18.22 17.41 -18.39
CA GLU A 49 -17.68 16.12 -18.77
C GLU A 49 -16.90 15.47 -17.60
N GLU A 50 -16.11 16.23 -16.89
CA GLU A 50 -15.37 15.74 -15.69
C GLU A 50 -16.33 15.35 -14.56
N TRP A 51 -17.44 16.08 -14.38
CA TRP A 51 -18.50 15.72 -13.44
C TRP A 51 -19.13 14.36 -13.78
N GLN A 52 -19.41 14.09 -15.05
CA GLN A 52 -19.93 12.79 -15.48
C GLN A 52 -18.93 11.67 -15.19
N ARG A 53 -17.66 11.88 -15.49
CA ARG A 53 -16.58 10.90 -15.18
C ARG A 53 -16.40 10.69 -13.69
N LEU A 54 -16.52 11.73 -12.87
CA LEU A 54 -16.45 11.62 -11.41
C LEU A 54 -17.61 10.78 -10.87
N THR A 55 -18.84 11.04 -11.36
CA THR A 55 -20.03 10.28 -10.97
C THR A 55 -19.89 8.79 -11.34
N TYR A 56 -19.40 8.51 -12.55
CA TYR A 56 -19.10 7.14 -12.96
C TYR A 56 -18.06 6.48 -12.07
N ALA A 57 -16.96 7.18 -11.78
CA ALA A 57 -15.90 6.67 -10.89
C ALA A 57 -16.41 6.38 -9.48
N LEU A 58 -17.25 7.27 -8.94
CA LEU A 58 -17.88 7.08 -7.64
C LEU A 58 -18.73 5.80 -7.59
N GLY A 59 -19.56 5.57 -8.63
CA GLY A 59 -20.35 4.34 -8.74
C GLY A 59 -19.48 3.09 -8.77
N LYS A 60 -18.41 3.09 -9.57
CA LYS A 60 -17.46 1.98 -9.64
C LYS A 60 -16.76 1.68 -8.32
N LEU A 61 -16.30 2.73 -7.63
CA LEU A 61 -15.60 2.58 -6.36
C LEU A 61 -16.54 2.19 -5.21
N HIS A 62 -17.81 2.60 -5.28
CA HIS A 62 -18.82 2.22 -4.28
C HIS A 62 -19.08 0.71 -4.29
N GLU A 63 -19.04 0.09 -5.46
CA GLU A 63 -19.23 -1.36 -5.63
C GLU A 63 -17.93 -2.15 -5.41
N ALA A 64 -16.77 -1.49 -5.50
CA ALA A 64 -15.47 -2.17 -5.40
C ALA A 64 -15.17 -2.59 -3.94
N PRO A 65 -14.75 -3.85 -3.72
CA PRO A 65 -14.47 -4.36 -2.39
C PRO A 65 -13.09 -3.90 -1.88
N ILE A 66 -12.93 -2.60 -1.62
CA ILE A 66 -11.70 -1.99 -1.07
C ILE A 66 -11.91 -1.70 0.41
N PHE A 67 -11.06 -2.27 1.26
CA PHE A 67 -11.05 -2.07 2.71
C PHE A 67 -9.81 -1.28 3.10
N ILE A 68 -10.02 -0.08 3.66
CA ILE A 68 -8.94 0.81 4.10
C ILE A 68 -8.87 0.80 5.62
N ASP A 69 -7.69 0.55 6.14
CA ASP A 69 -7.36 0.62 7.57
C ASP A 69 -6.32 1.72 7.77
N GLU A 70 -6.64 2.72 8.59
CA GLU A 70 -5.83 3.92 8.82
C GLU A 70 -5.10 3.87 10.18
N THR A 71 -5.07 2.70 10.82
CA THR A 71 -4.45 2.58 12.15
C THR A 71 -2.95 2.86 12.06
N PRO A 72 -2.44 3.90 12.76
CA PRO A 72 -1.02 4.21 12.78
C PRO A 72 -0.23 3.17 13.58
N GLY A 73 1.03 2.98 13.24
CA GLY A 73 1.95 2.16 14.02
C GLY A 73 1.52 0.69 14.16
N LEU A 74 0.86 0.14 13.15
CA LEU A 74 0.37 -1.23 13.18
C LEU A 74 1.51 -2.23 13.35
N ASN A 75 1.38 -3.15 14.29
CA ASN A 75 2.36 -4.23 14.47
C ASN A 75 1.98 -5.48 13.65
N PRO A 76 2.93 -6.41 13.41
CA PRO A 76 2.68 -7.60 12.59
C PRO A 76 1.56 -8.51 13.12
N THR A 77 1.36 -8.58 14.43
CA THR A 77 0.31 -9.41 15.04
C THR A 77 -1.07 -8.85 14.75
N ASP A 78 -1.25 -7.54 14.91
CA ASP A 78 -2.51 -6.87 14.62
C ASP A 78 -2.80 -6.89 13.12
N LEU A 79 -1.78 -6.64 12.26
CA LEU A 79 -1.91 -6.79 10.81
C LEU A 79 -2.44 -8.17 10.45
N ARG A 80 -1.82 -9.23 10.99
CA ARG A 80 -2.22 -10.62 10.75
C ARG A 80 -3.66 -10.88 11.20
N ALA A 81 -4.04 -10.41 12.40
CA ALA A 81 -5.39 -10.60 12.93
C ALA A 81 -6.45 -9.91 12.04
N ARG A 82 -6.18 -8.69 11.59
CA ARG A 82 -7.06 -7.92 10.70
C ARG A 82 -7.19 -8.57 9.32
N CYS A 83 -6.07 -8.97 8.71
CA CYS A 83 -6.08 -9.68 7.42
C CYS A 83 -6.85 -11.00 7.50
N ARG A 84 -6.66 -11.80 8.54
CA ARG A 84 -7.41 -13.05 8.76
C ARG A 84 -8.91 -12.79 8.91
N ARG A 85 -9.30 -11.74 9.63
CA ARG A 85 -10.71 -11.36 9.80
C ARG A 85 -11.32 -10.99 8.44
N LEU A 86 -10.68 -10.10 7.68
CA LEU A 86 -11.14 -9.69 6.35
C LEU A 86 -11.18 -10.88 5.38
N HIS A 87 -10.14 -11.71 5.38
CA HIS A 87 -10.08 -12.89 4.51
C HIS A 87 -11.25 -13.84 4.74
N ARG A 88 -11.64 -14.07 6.01
CA ARG A 88 -12.82 -14.89 6.37
C ARG A 88 -14.13 -14.20 6.00
N GLN A 89 -14.22 -12.89 6.22
CA GLN A 89 -15.42 -12.10 5.94
C GLN A 89 -15.74 -12.05 4.44
N CYS A 90 -14.72 -11.91 3.60
CA CYS A 90 -14.84 -11.81 2.14
C CYS A 90 -14.74 -13.15 1.43
N GLY A 91 -14.51 -14.26 2.14
CA GLY A 91 -14.23 -15.57 1.59
C GLY A 91 -12.80 -15.71 1.05
N ARG A 92 -12.22 -14.65 0.48
CA ARG A 92 -10.83 -14.60 0.00
C ARG A 92 -10.42 -13.14 -0.24
N LEU A 93 -9.22 -12.76 0.18
CA LEU A 93 -8.58 -11.51 -0.26
C LEU A 93 -7.85 -11.74 -1.59
N GLY A 94 -7.89 -10.75 -2.49
CA GLY A 94 -7.13 -10.74 -3.74
C GLY A 94 -5.77 -10.06 -3.63
N LEU A 95 -5.66 -9.06 -2.74
CA LEU A 95 -4.44 -8.29 -2.53
C LEU A 95 -4.43 -7.65 -1.14
N ILE A 96 -3.24 -7.53 -0.56
CA ILE A 96 -2.98 -6.72 0.63
C ILE A 96 -1.94 -5.67 0.25
N VAL A 97 -2.16 -4.41 0.63
CA VAL A 97 -1.23 -3.29 0.44
C VAL A 97 -0.87 -2.70 1.80
N ILE A 98 0.42 -2.48 2.05
CA ILE A 98 0.95 -1.89 3.27
C ILE A 98 1.72 -0.62 2.91
N ASP A 99 1.27 0.54 3.40
CA ASP A 99 1.86 1.85 3.13
C ASP A 99 2.26 2.52 4.47
N TYR A 100 3.53 2.49 4.83
CA TYR A 100 4.69 1.74 4.36
C TYR A 100 5.40 1.03 5.54
N LEU A 101 6.26 0.06 5.27
CA LEU A 101 6.84 -0.83 6.29
C LEU A 101 7.52 -0.10 7.45
N GLN A 102 8.19 1.02 7.20
CA GLN A 102 8.91 1.79 8.23
C GLN A 102 7.98 2.52 9.21
N LEU A 103 6.67 2.58 8.96
CA LEU A 103 5.68 3.09 9.93
C LEU A 103 5.13 1.98 10.83
N MET A 104 5.39 0.73 10.52
CA MET A 104 5.04 -0.37 11.40
C MET A 104 5.90 -0.37 12.66
N THR A 105 5.32 -0.87 13.76
CA THR A 105 6.00 -1.03 15.05
C THR A 105 6.31 -2.49 15.30
N SER A 106 7.43 -2.77 15.99
CA SER A 106 7.71 -4.10 16.52
C SER A 106 7.00 -4.31 17.85
N LEU A 107 6.70 -5.57 18.19
CA LEU A 107 6.20 -5.93 19.52
C LEU A 107 7.31 -5.93 20.58
N LYS A 108 8.56 -6.01 20.13
CA LYS A 108 9.74 -5.98 21.01
C LYS A 108 10.41 -4.63 20.85
N GLU A 109 10.58 -3.92 21.95
CA GLU A 109 11.48 -2.77 21.99
C GLU A 109 12.90 -3.25 21.63
N SER A 110 13.41 -2.72 20.55
CA SER A 110 14.77 -2.98 20.07
C SER A 110 15.43 -1.66 19.73
N ASP A 111 16.63 -1.44 20.24
CA ASP A 111 17.44 -0.26 19.87
C ASP A 111 17.93 -0.35 18.40
N ASN A 112 17.63 -1.43 17.71
CA ASN A 112 18.08 -1.68 16.34
C ASN A 112 16.91 -1.72 15.35
N ARG A 113 16.68 -0.60 14.67
CA ARG A 113 15.62 -0.46 13.67
C ARG A 113 15.73 -1.46 12.51
N SER A 114 16.95 -1.84 12.12
CA SER A 114 17.17 -2.85 11.08
C SER A 114 16.67 -4.23 11.51
N ALA A 115 16.85 -4.60 12.78
CA ALA A 115 16.33 -5.86 13.32
C ALA A 115 14.78 -5.87 13.35
N GLU A 116 14.17 -4.75 13.75
CA GLU A 116 12.71 -4.60 13.73
C GLU A 116 12.13 -4.76 12.32
N LEU A 117 12.70 -4.07 11.33
CA LEU A 117 12.27 -4.18 9.93
C LEU A 117 12.46 -5.60 9.40
N SER A 118 13.50 -6.31 9.85
CA SER A 118 13.73 -7.71 9.49
C SER A 118 12.66 -8.63 10.07
N GLU A 119 12.18 -8.38 11.29
CA GLU A 119 11.07 -9.11 11.90
C GLU A 119 9.76 -8.83 11.17
N ILE A 120 9.48 -7.56 10.88
CA ILE A 120 8.29 -7.12 10.14
C ILE A 120 8.26 -7.77 8.75
N SER A 121 9.36 -7.71 7.99
CA SER A 121 9.47 -8.28 6.65
C SER A 121 9.16 -9.78 6.66
N ARG A 122 9.80 -10.55 7.54
CA ARG A 122 9.53 -12.00 7.70
C ARG A 122 8.09 -12.30 8.06
N SER A 123 7.50 -11.48 8.94
CA SER A 123 6.10 -11.64 9.35
C SER A 123 5.14 -11.38 8.20
N VAL A 124 5.39 -10.35 7.38
CA VAL A 124 4.63 -10.04 6.17
C VAL A 124 4.74 -11.18 5.15
N LYS A 125 5.94 -11.70 4.92
CA LYS A 125 6.15 -12.87 4.04
C LYS A 125 5.40 -14.11 4.54
N SER A 126 5.45 -14.37 5.84
CA SER A 126 4.70 -15.48 6.47
C SER A 126 3.19 -15.32 6.26
N LEU A 127 2.66 -14.11 6.44
CA LEU A 127 1.25 -13.80 6.25
C LEU A 127 0.81 -14.01 4.79
N ALA A 128 1.61 -13.59 3.82
CA ALA A 128 1.33 -13.81 2.39
C ALA A 128 1.20 -15.30 2.07
N LYS A 129 2.12 -16.12 2.59
CA LYS A 129 2.08 -17.58 2.44
C LYS A 129 0.88 -18.22 3.15
N GLU A 130 0.57 -17.78 4.36
CA GLU A 130 -0.54 -18.32 5.16
C GLU A 130 -1.89 -18.10 4.48
N LEU A 131 -2.13 -16.87 3.98
CA LEU A 131 -3.41 -16.53 3.35
C LEU A 131 -3.45 -16.88 1.86
N HIS A 132 -2.33 -17.26 1.24
CA HIS A 132 -2.17 -17.41 -0.21
C HIS A 132 -2.61 -16.17 -0.98
N VAL A 133 -2.20 -14.99 -0.49
CA VAL A 133 -2.55 -13.67 -1.04
C VAL A 133 -1.27 -12.89 -1.30
N PRO A 134 -1.12 -12.26 -2.48
CA PRO A 134 -0.01 -11.36 -2.73
C PRO A 134 -0.08 -10.14 -1.80
N ILE A 135 1.08 -9.72 -1.30
CA ILE A 135 1.23 -8.52 -0.47
C ILE A 135 2.15 -7.55 -1.20
N ILE A 136 1.69 -6.33 -1.43
CA ILE A 136 2.52 -5.21 -1.86
C ILE A 136 2.86 -4.40 -0.63
N ALA A 137 4.13 -4.43 -0.23
CA ALA A 137 4.65 -3.61 0.85
C ALA A 137 5.46 -2.46 0.27
N LEU A 138 5.06 -1.23 0.58
CA LEU A 138 5.82 -0.04 0.22
C LEU A 138 6.99 0.12 1.20
N SER A 139 8.12 0.55 0.68
CA SER A 139 9.33 0.81 1.47
C SER A 139 10.00 2.08 1.01
N GLN A 140 10.37 2.92 1.97
CA GLN A 140 11.14 4.12 1.70
C GLN A 140 12.60 3.76 1.40
N LEU A 141 13.18 4.41 0.40
CA LEU A 141 14.60 4.28 0.07
C LEU A 141 15.46 5.17 0.97
N ASN A 142 16.72 4.78 1.15
CA ASN A 142 17.69 5.58 1.87
C ASN A 142 17.95 6.90 1.14
N ARG A 143 17.96 8.01 1.88
CA ARG A 143 18.22 9.36 1.32
C ARG A 143 19.62 9.52 0.71
N SER A 144 20.58 8.64 1.01
CA SER A 144 21.89 8.64 0.38
C SER A 144 21.84 8.50 -1.14
N LEU A 145 20.74 7.94 -1.68
CA LEU A 145 20.45 7.90 -3.10
C LEU A 145 20.52 9.30 -3.76
N GLU A 146 20.04 10.33 -3.06
CA GLU A 146 19.99 11.71 -3.58
C GLU A 146 21.39 12.34 -3.76
N GLN A 147 22.40 11.81 -3.06
CA GLN A 147 23.77 12.29 -3.10
C GLN A 147 24.58 11.67 -4.26
N ARG A 148 24.06 10.64 -4.91
CA ARG A 148 24.74 9.98 -6.03
C ARG A 148 24.54 10.75 -7.34
N PRO A 149 25.56 10.79 -8.21
CA PRO A 149 25.42 11.32 -9.58
C PRO A 149 24.31 10.62 -10.36
N ASN A 150 24.26 9.30 -10.27
CA ASN A 150 23.16 8.48 -10.80
C ASN A 150 22.15 8.19 -9.68
N LYS A 151 21.00 8.84 -9.76
CA LYS A 151 19.91 8.71 -8.78
C LYS A 151 18.97 7.53 -9.06
N ARG A 152 19.35 6.63 -9.96
CA ARG A 152 18.56 5.43 -10.22
C ARG A 152 18.64 4.48 -9.03
N PRO A 153 17.49 4.06 -8.46
CA PRO A 153 17.47 3.17 -7.32
C PRO A 153 18.11 1.80 -7.61
N VAL A 154 18.79 1.26 -6.62
CA VAL A 154 19.37 -0.10 -6.65
C VAL A 154 19.05 -0.81 -5.33
N ALA A 155 19.18 -2.14 -5.29
CA ALA A 155 18.83 -2.95 -4.11
C ALA A 155 19.55 -2.51 -2.83
N SER A 156 20.77 -2.01 -2.92
CA SER A 156 21.52 -1.48 -1.76
C SER A 156 20.90 -0.22 -1.13
N ASP A 157 19.98 0.45 -1.81
CA ASP A 157 19.24 1.59 -1.25
C ASP A 157 18.18 1.16 -0.22
N LEU A 158 17.88 -0.15 -0.18
CA LEU A 158 17.10 -0.81 0.87
C LEU A 158 17.96 -1.21 2.08
N ARG A 159 19.16 -0.65 2.23
CA ARG A 159 20.24 -1.10 3.13
C ARG A 159 19.88 -1.22 4.62
N GLU A 160 18.99 -0.39 5.13
CA GLU A 160 18.48 -0.54 6.50
C GLU A 160 17.54 -1.75 6.63
N SER A 161 17.26 -2.42 5.53
CA SER A 161 16.27 -3.48 5.37
C SER A 161 16.80 -4.63 4.52
N GLY A 162 18.06 -5.05 4.70
CA GLY A 162 18.63 -6.19 3.96
C GLY A 162 17.77 -7.46 4.00
N ALA A 163 16.95 -7.60 5.03
CA ALA A 163 15.96 -8.67 5.12
C ALA A 163 14.82 -8.50 4.11
N ILE A 164 14.40 -7.27 3.77
CA ILE A 164 13.36 -7.04 2.76
C ILE A 164 13.82 -7.59 1.40
N GLU A 165 15.09 -7.39 1.05
CA GLU A 165 15.65 -7.93 -0.19
C GLU A 165 15.63 -9.47 -0.21
N GLN A 166 15.85 -10.12 0.94
CA GLN A 166 15.83 -11.58 1.06
C GLN A 166 14.42 -12.17 1.09
N ASP A 167 13.46 -11.46 1.69
CA ASP A 167 12.10 -11.95 1.86
C ASP A 167 11.20 -11.66 0.65
N ALA A 168 11.47 -10.59 -0.10
CA ALA A 168 10.68 -10.21 -1.25
C ALA A 168 10.89 -11.18 -2.43
N ASP A 169 9.80 -11.56 -3.10
CA ASP A 169 9.88 -12.32 -4.35
C ASP A 169 10.19 -11.40 -5.55
N ILE A 170 9.69 -10.15 -5.48
CA ILE A 170 9.85 -9.13 -6.52
C ILE A 170 10.11 -7.78 -5.84
N ILE A 171 11.10 -7.05 -6.32
CA ILE A 171 11.39 -5.68 -5.92
C ILE A 171 11.18 -4.77 -7.13
N MET A 172 10.31 -3.77 -6.96
CA MET A 172 10.03 -2.78 -7.99
C MET A 172 10.45 -1.39 -7.49
N PHE A 173 11.34 -0.74 -8.22
CA PHE A 173 11.73 0.63 -7.94
C PHE A 173 10.94 1.61 -8.81
N ILE A 174 10.39 2.65 -8.18
CA ILE A 174 9.75 3.76 -8.89
C ILE A 174 10.81 4.87 -9.04
N TYR A 175 11.07 5.25 -10.27
CA TYR A 175 12.06 6.28 -10.62
C TYR A 175 11.47 7.25 -11.64
N ARG A 176 11.82 8.52 -11.52
CA ARG A 176 11.45 9.57 -12.47
C ARG A 176 12.73 10.22 -12.99
N ASP A 177 12.92 10.18 -14.32
CA ASP A 177 14.01 10.89 -15.01
C ASP A 177 13.85 12.38 -14.91
#